data_64842e17221564051aea10e2105a8915
#
_entry.id   64842e17221564051aea10e2105a8915
#
_cell.length_a   1.000
_cell.length_b   1.000
_cell.length_c   1.000
_cell.angle_alpha   90.00
_cell.angle_beta   90.00
_cell.angle_gamma   90.00
#
_symmetry.space_group_name_H-M   'P 1'
#
loop_
_entity.id
_entity.type
_entity.pdbx_description
1 polymer ?
#
loop_
_entity_poly.entity_id
_entity_poly.type
_entity_poly.pdbx_seq_one_letter_code
_entity_poly.pdbx_strand_id
1 'polypeptide(L)'
;HHRSSAASDVYKRQILARPAVEAGEHLGFLPGDLSQKVDPYLKPLYDALYEMIGPERVNKLLERGIIELAPLAYMRGRTLNNSYIILDEAQNCTKSQMKMFLTRIGFGSSAIVTGDITQTDLPKGSKSGLLDAIEVLEGEKNISFSRFESKDVVRHGLVQRIIEAYDSHEKE
;
A
#
# COMPACT_ATOMS: atom_id res chain seq x y z
N HIS A 1 41.41 -9.43 1.82
CA HIS A 1 40.23 -9.65 0.97
C HIS A 1 38.95 -9.22 1.65
N HIS A 2 38.71 -7.91 1.63
CA HIS A 2 37.36 -7.43 1.82
C HIS A 2 36.60 -7.63 0.50
N ARG A 3 36.10 -8.81 0.28
CA ARG A 3 34.97 -8.94 -0.66
C ARG A 3 33.77 -8.34 0.05
N SER A 4 33.45 -7.18 -0.43
CA SER A 4 32.20 -6.47 -0.32
C SER A 4 31.03 -7.37 0.05
N SER A 5 30.53 -7.23 1.24
CA SER A 5 29.22 -7.71 1.69
C SER A 5 28.07 -6.91 1.07
N ALA A 6 28.29 -6.26 -0.05
CA ALA A 6 27.27 -5.48 -0.77
C ALA A 6 26.10 -6.32 -1.31
N ALA A 7 26.19 -7.66 -1.21
CA ALA A 7 25.09 -8.56 -1.56
C ALA A 7 24.30 -9.08 -0.35
N SER A 8 24.63 -8.68 0.87
CA SER A 8 23.97 -9.12 2.09
C SER A 8 23.23 -8.02 2.86
N ASP A 9 23.20 -6.81 2.34
CA ASP A 9 22.26 -5.78 2.80
C ASP A 9 20.89 -5.98 2.17
N VAL A 10 20.45 -7.22 2.20
CA VAL A 10 19.05 -7.57 2.02
C VAL A 10 18.28 -6.90 3.15
N TYR A 11 17.28 -6.12 2.82
CA TYR A 11 16.37 -5.51 3.79
C TYR A 11 16.00 -6.51 4.88
N LYS A 12 16.20 -6.12 6.16
CA LYS A 12 15.94 -7.01 7.29
C LYS A 12 14.46 -7.22 7.55
N ARG A 13 13.63 -6.31 7.07
CA ARG A 13 12.17 -6.36 7.21
C ARG A 13 11.48 -5.96 5.92
N GLN A 14 10.32 -6.55 5.71
CA GLN A 14 9.37 -6.13 4.70
C GLN A 14 8.12 -5.58 5.41
N ILE A 15 7.78 -4.35 5.15
CA ILE A 15 6.65 -3.67 5.79
C ILE A 15 5.62 -3.36 4.71
N LEU A 16 4.42 -3.91 4.88
CA LEU A 16 3.29 -3.64 4.01
C LEU A 16 2.27 -2.84 4.81
N ALA A 17 1.97 -1.66 4.30
CA ALA A 17 1.01 -0.75 4.91
C ALA A 17 -0.14 -0.44 3.95
N ARG A 18 -1.30 -0.20 4.50
CA ARG A 18 -2.49 0.20 3.76
C ARG A 18 -3.29 1.21 4.57
N PRO A 19 -3.83 2.29 3.96
CA PRO A 19 -4.76 3.16 4.67
C PRO A 19 -6.04 2.39 5.01
N ALA A 20 -6.53 2.55 6.21
CA ALA A 20 -7.86 2.10 6.58
C ALA A 20 -8.84 3.21 6.22
N VAL A 21 -9.63 2.99 5.18
CA VAL A 21 -10.66 3.92 4.71
C VAL A 21 -12.01 3.26 4.82
N GLU A 22 -12.96 3.95 5.40
CA GLU A 22 -14.33 3.49 5.54
C GLU A 22 -15.07 3.64 4.20
N ALA A 23 -14.98 2.62 3.34
CA ALA A 23 -15.76 2.55 2.10
C ALA A 23 -17.18 2.08 2.42
N GLY A 24 -18.06 3.00 2.79
CA GLY A 24 -19.49 2.73 2.97
C GLY A 24 -19.91 2.07 4.30
N GLU A 25 -19.01 1.40 5.01
CA GLU A 25 -19.25 0.84 6.34
C GLU A 25 -18.37 1.53 7.38
N HIS A 26 -18.98 2.12 8.39
CA HIS A 26 -18.22 2.78 9.45
C HIS A 26 -17.57 1.75 10.39
N LEU A 27 -16.25 1.84 10.58
CA LEU A 27 -15.49 0.99 11.53
C LEU A 27 -16.13 0.90 12.91
N GLY A 28 -16.80 1.97 13.33
CA GLY A 28 -17.51 2.04 14.61
C GLY A 28 -18.65 1.03 14.77
N PHE A 29 -19.25 0.57 13.68
CA PHE A 29 -20.34 -0.40 13.67
C PHE A 29 -19.88 -1.86 13.54
N LEU A 30 -18.62 -2.11 13.23
CA LEU A 30 -18.09 -3.47 13.15
C LEU A 30 -17.89 -4.04 14.59
N PRO A 31 -18.27 -5.30 14.83
CA PRO A 31 -18.00 -5.95 16.10
C PRO A 31 -16.50 -6.21 16.30
N GLY A 32 -16.07 -6.17 17.55
CA GLY A 32 -14.69 -6.50 17.90
C GLY A 32 -13.85 -5.32 18.40
N ASP A 33 -12.62 -5.60 18.79
CA ASP A 33 -11.63 -4.61 19.15
C ASP A 33 -11.05 -3.89 17.91
N LEU A 34 -10.21 -2.88 18.11
CA LEU A 34 -9.64 -2.09 17.02
C LEU A 34 -8.83 -2.94 16.05
N SER A 35 -8.10 -3.94 16.55
CA SER A 35 -7.31 -4.85 15.73
C SER A 35 -8.21 -5.66 14.80
N GLN A 36 -9.28 -6.25 15.32
CA GLN A 36 -10.24 -7.01 14.55
C GLN A 36 -11.00 -6.16 13.51
N LYS A 37 -11.23 -4.87 13.80
CA LYS A 37 -11.88 -3.94 12.88
C LYS A 37 -10.99 -3.52 11.72
N VAL A 38 -9.68 -3.52 11.93
CA VAL A 38 -8.70 -3.12 10.91
C VAL A 38 -8.26 -4.30 10.04
N ASP A 39 -8.35 -5.52 10.55
CA ASP A 39 -7.96 -6.76 9.87
C ASP A 39 -8.57 -6.91 8.46
N PRO A 40 -9.85 -6.57 8.20
CA PRO A 40 -10.43 -6.63 6.87
C PRO A 40 -9.69 -5.80 5.82
N TYR A 41 -9.13 -4.66 6.19
CA TYR A 41 -8.37 -3.79 5.27
C TYR A 41 -7.02 -4.36 4.89
N LEU A 42 -6.45 -5.21 5.74
CA LEU A 42 -5.19 -5.90 5.50
C LEU A 42 -5.38 -7.25 4.80
N LYS A 43 -6.61 -7.76 4.75
CA LYS A 43 -6.93 -9.07 4.14
C LYS A 43 -6.37 -9.25 2.74
N PRO A 44 -6.50 -8.28 1.80
CA PRO A 44 -5.93 -8.43 0.46
C PRO A 44 -4.40 -8.60 0.46
N LEU A 45 -3.69 -8.01 1.42
CA LEU A 45 -2.24 -8.19 1.55
C LEU A 45 -1.90 -9.60 2.05
N TYR A 46 -2.68 -10.15 2.98
CA TYR A 46 -2.53 -11.54 3.41
C TYR A 46 -2.79 -12.50 2.26
N ASP A 47 -3.87 -12.31 1.52
CA ASP A 47 -4.25 -13.17 0.40
C ASP A 47 -3.14 -13.19 -0.67
N ALA A 48 -2.60 -12.03 -1.02
CA ALA A 48 -1.48 -11.92 -1.96
C ALA A 48 -0.22 -12.64 -1.46
N LEU A 49 0.14 -12.47 -0.19
CA LEU A 49 1.28 -13.16 0.41
C LEU A 49 1.08 -14.68 0.44
N TYR A 50 -0.13 -15.14 0.80
CA TYR A 50 -0.46 -16.57 0.83
C TYR A 50 -0.39 -17.20 -0.55
N GLU A 51 -0.85 -16.49 -1.59
CA GLU A 51 -0.76 -16.95 -2.97
C GLU A 51 0.70 -17.05 -3.44
N MET A 52 1.53 -16.07 -3.08
CA MET A 52 2.93 -16.00 -3.53
C MET A 52 3.85 -17.01 -2.88
N ILE A 53 3.74 -17.22 -1.57
CA ILE A 53 4.74 -18.00 -0.82
C ILE A 53 4.12 -19.04 0.14
N GLY A 54 2.81 -19.17 0.18
CA GLY A 54 2.06 -20.11 1.00
C GLY A 54 1.88 -19.68 2.46
N PRO A 55 0.77 -20.11 3.09
CA PRO A 55 0.38 -19.65 4.43
C PRO A 55 1.37 -20.00 5.53
N GLU A 56 1.93 -21.20 5.52
CA GLU A 56 2.89 -21.62 6.55
C GLU A 56 4.14 -20.74 6.59
N ARG A 57 4.66 -20.41 5.41
CA ARG A 57 5.86 -19.56 5.29
C ARG A 57 5.56 -18.13 5.68
N VAL A 58 4.41 -17.60 5.27
CA VAL A 58 3.95 -16.25 5.66
C VAL A 58 3.85 -16.15 7.17
N ASN A 59 3.14 -17.06 7.82
CA ASN A 59 2.97 -17.05 9.28
C ASN A 59 4.31 -17.08 10.01
N LYS A 60 5.25 -17.90 9.56
CA LYS A 60 6.60 -17.97 10.12
C LYS A 60 7.40 -16.67 9.98
N LEU A 61 7.21 -15.96 8.86
CA LEU A 61 7.88 -14.66 8.61
C LEU A 61 7.24 -13.54 9.42
N LEU A 62 5.92 -13.56 9.61
CA LEU A 62 5.19 -12.64 10.49
C LEU A 62 5.60 -12.82 11.95
N GLU A 63 5.62 -14.07 12.46
CA GLU A 63 6.05 -14.39 13.83
C GLU A 63 7.48 -13.91 14.12
N ARG A 64 8.36 -13.98 13.14
CA ARG A 64 9.75 -13.51 13.25
C ARG A 64 9.91 -11.99 13.06
N GLY A 65 8.84 -11.27 12.74
CA GLY A 65 8.90 -9.86 12.43
C GLY A 65 9.68 -9.51 11.16
N ILE A 66 9.89 -10.50 10.27
CA ILE A 66 10.53 -10.28 8.95
C ILE A 66 9.52 -9.65 8.00
N ILE A 67 8.27 -10.07 8.05
CA ILE A 67 7.15 -9.40 7.40
C ILE A 67 6.31 -8.72 8.48
N GLU A 68 5.91 -7.51 8.23
CA GLU A 68 4.97 -6.75 9.06
C GLU A 68 3.85 -6.22 8.16
N LEU A 69 2.60 -6.51 8.54
CA LEU A 69 1.41 -5.92 7.94
C LEU A 69 0.78 -4.98 8.96
N ALA A 70 0.58 -3.74 8.57
CA ALA A 70 0.05 -2.75 9.50
C ALA A 70 -0.79 -1.67 8.78
N PRO A 71 -1.84 -1.16 9.45
CA PRO A 71 -2.50 0.04 8.99
C PRO A 71 -1.52 1.20 8.93
N LEU A 72 -1.73 2.09 7.96
CA LEU A 72 -0.89 3.27 7.79
C LEU A 72 -0.75 4.11 9.08
N ALA A 73 -1.82 4.20 9.88
CA ALA A 73 -1.82 4.96 11.14
C ALA A 73 -0.75 4.46 12.14
N TYR A 74 -0.38 3.18 12.08
CA TYR A 74 0.60 2.57 12.99
C TYR A 74 2.06 2.93 12.62
N MET A 75 2.27 3.61 11.50
CA MET A 75 3.58 4.09 11.09
C MET A 75 3.98 5.39 11.81
N ARG A 76 3.02 6.09 12.41
CA ARG A 76 3.28 7.37 13.09
C ARG A 76 4.29 7.22 14.22
N GLY A 77 5.26 8.14 14.29
CA GLY A 77 6.29 8.16 15.33
C GLY A 77 7.41 7.12 15.17
N ARG A 78 7.37 6.34 14.10
CA ARG A 78 8.40 5.32 13.80
C ARG A 78 9.46 5.87 12.85
N THR A 79 10.63 5.23 12.87
CA THR A 79 11.66 5.36 11.82
C THR A 79 11.91 3.96 11.27
N LEU A 80 11.66 3.77 9.98
CA LEU A 80 11.70 2.47 9.32
C LEU A 80 13.07 2.29 8.66
N ASN A 81 14.05 1.83 9.43
CA ASN A 81 15.40 1.56 8.95
C ASN A 81 15.55 0.15 8.40
N ASN A 82 16.43 -0.03 7.41
CA ASN A 82 16.79 -1.32 6.81
C ASN A 82 15.56 -2.13 6.38
N SER A 83 14.59 -1.47 5.77
CA SER A 83 13.30 -2.03 5.45
C SER A 83 12.94 -1.82 3.98
N TYR A 84 12.26 -2.82 3.40
CA TYR A 84 11.54 -2.67 2.16
C TYR A 84 10.08 -2.40 2.48
N ILE A 85 9.59 -1.23 2.08
CA ILE A 85 8.31 -0.71 2.54
C ILE A 85 7.37 -0.60 1.33
N ILE A 86 6.16 -1.14 1.45
CA ILE A 86 5.12 -1.01 0.43
C ILE A 86 3.92 -0.33 1.09
N LEU A 87 3.48 0.78 0.51
CA LEU A 87 2.20 1.42 0.81
C LEU A 87 1.24 1.17 -0.34
N ASP A 88 0.24 0.36 -0.09
CA ASP A 88 -0.79 0.01 -1.07
C ASP A 88 -2.04 0.88 -0.91
N GLU A 89 -2.81 1.06 -2.00
CA GLU A 89 -4.03 1.89 -2.05
C GLU A 89 -3.81 3.34 -1.58
N ALA A 90 -2.67 3.90 -1.94
CA ALA A 90 -2.22 5.20 -1.44
C ALA A 90 -3.09 6.40 -1.91
N GLN A 91 -3.93 6.23 -2.95
CA GLN A 91 -4.92 7.24 -3.34
C GLN A 91 -5.90 7.56 -2.19
N ASN A 92 -6.07 6.61 -1.26
CA ASN A 92 -6.92 6.75 -0.08
C ASN A 92 -6.23 7.39 1.12
N CYS A 93 -5.00 7.88 0.95
CA CYS A 93 -4.31 8.69 1.95
C CYS A 93 -4.69 10.16 1.80
N THR A 94 -4.88 10.85 2.91
CA THR A 94 -4.87 12.31 2.93
C THR A 94 -3.45 12.84 2.73
N LYS A 95 -3.30 14.13 2.40
CA LYS A 95 -1.98 14.79 2.30
C LYS A 95 -1.13 14.62 3.56
N SER A 96 -1.75 14.79 4.74
CA SER A 96 -1.06 14.66 6.02
C SER A 96 -0.60 13.22 6.28
N GLN A 97 -1.40 12.23 5.92
CA GLN A 97 -1.05 10.81 6.04
C GLN A 97 0.09 10.44 5.10
N MET A 98 0.05 10.89 3.85
CA MET A 98 1.12 10.66 2.88
C MET A 98 2.43 11.28 3.35
N LYS A 99 2.42 12.54 3.75
CA LYS A 99 3.60 13.20 4.31
C LYS A 99 4.12 12.49 5.55
N MET A 100 3.23 12.11 6.45
CA MET A 100 3.57 11.34 7.64
C MET A 100 4.29 10.03 7.26
N PHE A 101 3.77 9.27 6.31
CA PHE A 101 4.36 8.01 5.86
C PHE A 101 5.74 8.21 5.22
N LEU A 102 5.85 9.09 4.23
CA LEU A 102 7.10 9.32 3.50
C LEU A 102 8.23 9.78 4.41
N THR A 103 7.92 10.50 5.48
CA THR A 103 8.91 10.93 6.48
C THR A 103 9.27 9.84 7.51
N ARG A 104 8.75 8.63 7.39
CA ARG A 104 9.15 7.45 8.20
C ARG A 104 10.27 6.66 7.57
N ILE A 105 10.52 6.84 6.29
CA ILE A 105 11.58 6.11 5.56
C ILE A 105 12.92 6.46 6.21
N GLY A 106 13.60 5.44 6.72
CA GLY A 106 14.86 5.56 7.42
C GLY A 106 16.06 5.11 6.59
N PHE A 107 17.22 5.07 7.21
CA PHE A 107 18.46 4.66 6.57
C PHE A 107 18.41 3.21 6.09
N GLY A 108 18.97 2.95 4.89
CA GLY A 108 19.02 1.62 4.31
C GLY A 108 17.65 1.07 3.91
N SER A 109 16.67 1.93 3.72
CA SER A 109 15.31 1.54 3.32
C SER A 109 14.96 2.03 1.93
N SER A 110 14.06 1.29 1.28
CA SER A 110 13.38 1.69 0.05
C SER A 110 11.88 1.57 0.23
N ALA A 111 11.14 2.44 -0.43
CA ALA A 111 9.69 2.43 -0.39
C ALA A 111 9.09 2.38 -1.80
N ILE A 112 8.03 1.61 -1.94
CA ILE A 112 7.14 1.61 -3.10
C ILE A 112 5.78 2.11 -2.62
N VAL A 113 5.21 3.04 -3.35
CA VAL A 113 3.86 3.56 -3.12
C VAL A 113 3.03 3.21 -4.35
N THR A 114 1.96 2.45 -4.15
CA THR A 114 1.04 2.05 -5.21
C THR A 114 -0.34 2.66 -4.98
N GLY A 115 -1.04 2.94 -6.06
CA GLY A 115 -2.41 3.43 -5.97
C GLY A 115 -3.00 3.78 -7.33
N ASP A 116 -4.32 3.78 -7.39
CA ASP A 116 -5.09 4.18 -8.56
C ASP A 116 -5.70 5.57 -8.33
N ILE A 117 -5.18 6.56 -9.02
CA ILE A 117 -5.63 7.97 -8.88
C ILE A 117 -7.07 8.21 -9.36
N THR A 118 -7.67 7.25 -10.08
CA THR A 118 -9.06 7.32 -10.55
C THR A 118 -10.06 6.79 -9.54
N GLN A 119 -9.60 5.99 -8.57
CA GLN A 119 -10.43 5.32 -7.57
C GLN A 119 -10.09 5.83 -6.16
N THR A 120 -10.78 6.86 -5.70
CA THR A 120 -10.58 7.38 -4.35
C THR A 120 -11.86 7.24 -3.52
N ASP A 121 -11.71 6.62 -2.34
CA ASP A 121 -12.78 6.46 -1.34
C ASP A 121 -12.73 7.57 -0.27
N LEU A 122 -11.90 8.58 -0.46
CA LEU A 122 -11.83 9.72 0.45
C LEU A 122 -13.15 10.52 0.45
N PRO A 123 -13.52 11.14 1.58
CA PRO A 123 -14.69 12.00 1.66
C PRO A 123 -14.66 13.10 0.59
N LYS A 124 -15.85 13.45 0.07
CA LYS A 124 -16.00 14.51 -0.95
C LYS A 124 -15.30 15.80 -0.49
N GLY A 125 -14.46 16.35 -1.37
CA GLY A 125 -13.68 17.56 -1.09
C GLY A 125 -12.29 17.32 -0.49
N SER A 126 -11.96 16.10 -0.10
CA SER A 126 -10.60 15.74 0.30
C SER A 126 -9.72 15.50 -0.93
N LYS A 127 -8.54 16.13 -0.97
CA LYS A 127 -7.54 15.85 -2.01
C LYS A 127 -6.74 14.61 -1.64
N SER A 128 -6.56 13.72 -2.60
CA SER A 128 -5.68 12.56 -2.45
C SER A 128 -4.24 12.98 -2.15
N GLY A 129 -3.67 12.39 -1.11
CA GLY A 129 -2.27 12.59 -0.76
C GLY A 129 -1.31 12.02 -1.80
N LEU A 130 -1.73 11.00 -2.56
CA LEU A 130 -0.95 10.45 -3.65
C LEU A 130 -0.78 11.46 -4.79
N LEU A 131 -1.86 12.12 -5.21
CA LEU A 131 -1.79 13.17 -6.22
C LEU A 131 -0.92 14.35 -5.77
N ASP A 132 -1.09 14.79 -4.53
CA ASP A 132 -0.27 15.86 -3.95
C ASP A 132 1.21 15.46 -3.90
N ALA A 133 1.52 14.23 -3.52
CA ALA A 133 2.90 13.73 -3.48
C ALA A 133 3.54 13.68 -4.89
N ILE A 134 2.78 13.27 -5.91
CA ILE A 134 3.27 13.30 -7.29
C ILE A 134 3.65 14.73 -7.70
N GLU A 135 2.77 15.71 -7.45
CA GLU A 135 3.02 17.11 -7.79
C GLU A 135 4.24 17.69 -7.05
N VAL A 136 4.35 17.41 -5.74
CA VAL A 136 5.38 18.00 -4.87
C VAL A 136 6.75 17.35 -5.07
N LEU A 137 6.79 16.05 -5.39
CA LEU A 137 8.03 15.27 -5.45
C LEU A 137 8.52 15.03 -6.89
N GLU A 138 7.82 15.55 -7.89
CA GLU A 138 8.27 15.46 -9.27
C GLU A 138 9.64 16.13 -9.44
N GLY A 139 10.60 15.39 -10.01
CA GLY A 139 11.96 15.86 -10.18
C GLY A 139 12.89 15.73 -8.97
N GLU A 140 12.39 15.27 -7.82
CA GLU A 140 13.22 15.02 -6.65
C GLU A 140 14.19 13.85 -6.88
N LYS A 141 15.43 14.03 -6.43
CA LYS A 141 16.47 13.02 -6.59
C LYS A 141 16.12 11.73 -5.83
N ASN A 142 16.35 10.59 -6.45
CA ASN A 142 16.08 9.25 -5.92
C ASN A 142 14.57 8.92 -5.75
N ILE A 143 13.70 9.70 -6.37
CA ILE A 143 12.28 9.38 -6.50
C ILE A 143 11.97 9.16 -7.99
N SER A 144 11.25 8.11 -8.30
CA SER A 144 10.80 7.79 -9.65
C SER A 144 9.31 7.50 -9.67
N PHE A 145 8.67 7.85 -10.77
CA PHE A 145 7.26 7.62 -11.00
C PHE A 145 7.07 6.71 -12.21
N SER A 146 6.32 5.64 -12.02
CA SER A 146 5.89 4.74 -13.09
C SER A 146 4.37 4.82 -13.21
N ARG A 147 3.88 5.14 -14.40
CA ARG A 147 2.45 5.23 -14.69
C ARG A 147 2.06 4.06 -15.57
N PHE A 148 0.99 3.38 -15.17
CA PHE A 148 0.37 2.31 -15.95
C PHE A 148 -0.82 2.86 -16.73
N GLU A 149 -1.00 2.36 -17.95
CA GLU A 149 -2.12 2.69 -18.82
C GLU A 149 -3.09 1.50 -18.88
N SER A 150 -4.28 1.71 -19.44
CA SER A 150 -5.29 0.65 -19.58
C SER A 150 -4.78 -0.60 -20.30
N LYS A 151 -3.82 -0.44 -21.22
CA LYS A 151 -3.17 -1.57 -21.93
C LYS A 151 -2.28 -2.44 -21.02
N ASP A 152 -1.82 -1.90 -19.88
CA ASP A 152 -0.95 -2.61 -18.95
C ASP A 152 -1.77 -3.42 -17.93
N VAL A 153 -3.09 -3.25 -17.92
CA VAL A 153 -3.99 -3.92 -16.98
C VAL A 153 -4.25 -5.35 -17.46
N VAL A 154 -3.81 -6.32 -16.67
CA VAL A 154 -4.11 -7.74 -16.90
C VAL A 154 -5.28 -8.15 -16.02
N ARG A 155 -6.40 -8.51 -16.63
CA ARG A 155 -7.62 -8.95 -15.93
C ARG A 155 -8.18 -10.21 -16.58
N HIS A 156 -8.93 -10.97 -15.79
CA HIS A 156 -9.72 -12.08 -16.36
C HIS A 156 -10.70 -11.53 -17.41
N GLY A 157 -10.79 -12.18 -18.60
CA GLY A 157 -11.57 -11.67 -19.72
C GLY A 157 -13.06 -11.42 -19.42
N LEU A 158 -13.65 -12.18 -18.48
CA LEU A 158 -15.02 -11.91 -18.01
C LEU A 158 -15.10 -10.59 -17.22
N VAL A 159 -14.12 -10.32 -16.35
CA VAL A 159 -14.08 -9.08 -15.54
C VAL A 159 -13.97 -7.87 -16.46
N GLN A 160 -13.15 -7.95 -17.50
CA GLN A 160 -13.04 -6.86 -18.47
C GLN A 160 -14.40 -6.58 -19.15
N ARG A 161 -15.11 -7.61 -19.63
CA ARG A 161 -16.43 -7.43 -20.23
C ARG A 161 -17.47 -6.87 -19.27
N ILE A 162 -17.40 -7.24 -18.00
CA ILE A 162 -18.30 -6.68 -16.97
C ILE A 162 -18.05 -5.18 -16.83
N ILE A 163 -16.80 -4.75 -16.72
CA ILE A 163 -16.46 -3.32 -16.61
C ILE A 163 -16.94 -2.55 -17.84
N GLU A 164 -16.63 -3.04 -19.03
CA GLU A 164 -17.08 -2.43 -20.30
C GLU A 164 -18.60 -2.28 -20.38
N ALA A 165 -19.36 -3.26 -19.87
CA ALA A 165 -20.82 -3.19 -19.83
C ALA A 165 -21.32 -2.10 -18.87
N TYR A 166 -20.73 -1.98 -17.68
CA TYR A 166 -21.08 -0.91 -16.73
C TYR A 166 -20.72 0.47 -17.26
N ASP A 167 -19.51 0.64 -17.79
CA ASP A 167 -19.05 1.92 -18.36
C ASP A 167 -19.92 2.39 -19.54
N SER A 168 -20.48 1.44 -20.28
CA SER A 168 -21.40 1.75 -21.39
C SER A 168 -22.75 2.23 -20.88
N HIS A 169 -23.26 1.64 -19.80
CA HIS A 169 -24.54 1.98 -19.21
C HIS A 169 -24.52 3.34 -18.49
N GLU A 170 -23.40 3.72 -17.89
CA GLU A 170 -23.24 5.03 -17.22
C GLU A 170 -23.13 6.22 -18.21
N LYS A 171 -22.88 5.95 -19.48
CA LYS A 171 -22.80 6.97 -20.55
C LYS A 171 -24.12 7.23 -21.28
N GLU A 172 -25.15 6.44 -21.03
CA GLU A 172 -26.52 6.62 -21.51
C GLU A 172 -27.36 7.45 -20.51
#